data_bcd75432974aa914f6b3076bcd9b98df
#
_entry.id   bcd75432974aa914f6b3076bcd9b98df
#
_cell.length_a   1.000
_cell.length_b   1.000
_cell.length_c   1.000
_cell.angle_alpha   90.00
_cell.angle_beta   90.00
_cell.angle_gamma   90.00
#
_symmetry.space_group_name_H-M   'P 1'
#
loop_
_entity.id
_entity.type
_entity.pdbx_description
1 polymer ?
#
loop_
_entity_poly.entity_id
_entity_poly.type
_entity_poly.pdbx_seq_one_letter_code
_entity_poly.pdbx_strand_id
1 'polypeptide(L)'
;MSKQVALVLGSGGARGYAHIGVIEELEARGYEITCIAGCSMGSVIGGIYAAGKLREYREWVESLDYLDVLRLLDVSFRLGAIRGERVFGKIHEILGEVNIEDLSIPYTAVATDLTNQQEIWFQEGCLHQAMRASAAIPSLFTPVMQGSRMLVDGGLLNPLPIVPVVSAHSDLIIAVNLNATNQKQYHLPVIERPAALKGRFDSMIESLGHKLSFFRRHGDDNTPPELSADALLHPVPAESEEPAEPQLQQPAAAPQGKDSPKSASGTTVVESSGPASLLELVNQSFEVMQTSLAQYKIAGYPPDILINVPKRVCRFLEFYKAPELIALGRQIASDTLDRYEEDNA
;
A
#
# COMPACT_ATOMS: atom_id res chain seq x y z
N MET A 1 -23.29 13.00 -23.55
CA MET A 1 -23.73 12.06 -22.48
C MET A 1 -22.54 11.81 -21.59
N SER A 2 -22.71 11.82 -20.27
CA SER A 2 -21.64 11.41 -19.33
C SER A 2 -21.27 9.95 -19.61
N LYS A 3 -19.98 9.62 -19.63
CA LYS A 3 -19.54 8.21 -19.73
C LYS A 3 -19.67 7.56 -18.35
N GLN A 4 -20.39 6.45 -18.28
CA GLN A 4 -20.56 5.68 -17.04
C GLN A 4 -19.34 4.80 -16.79
N VAL A 5 -18.81 4.84 -15.57
CA VAL A 5 -17.56 4.18 -15.18
C VAL A 5 -17.77 3.21 -14.05
N ALA A 6 -17.29 1.97 -14.23
CA ALA A 6 -17.02 1.05 -13.16
C ALA A 6 -15.57 1.27 -12.69
N LEU A 7 -15.38 1.70 -11.43
CA LEU A 7 -14.09 2.12 -10.89
C LEU A 7 -13.48 1.04 -10.00
N VAL A 8 -12.25 0.65 -10.30
CA VAL A 8 -11.48 -0.32 -9.52
C VAL A 8 -10.33 0.38 -8.81
N LEU A 9 -10.32 0.33 -7.49
CA LEU A 9 -9.32 0.98 -6.64
C LEU A 9 -8.41 -0.05 -5.97
N GLY A 10 -7.15 -0.08 -6.39
CA GLY A 10 -6.18 -1.06 -5.94
C GLY A 10 -5.62 -0.81 -4.54
N SER A 11 -4.98 -1.86 -3.99
CA SER A 11 -4.21 -1.83 -2.75
C SER A 11 -2.90 -1.06 -2.91
N GLY A 12 -2.42 -0.39 -1.84
CA GLY A 12 -1.14 0.32 -1.90
C GLY A 12 -0.73 1.15 -0.68
N GLY A 13 -1.33 0.96 0.49
CA GLY A 13 -0.99 1.72 1.71
C GLY A 13 -1.18 3.22 1.51
N ALA A 14 -0.23 4.05 1.95
CA ALA A 14 -0.31 5.51 1.85
C ALA A 14 -0.51 6.02 0.41
N ARG A 15 0.00 5.30 -0.61
CA ARG A 15 -0.22 5.63 -2.02
C ARG A 15 -1.72 5.66 -2.40
N GLY A 16 -2.57 5.02 -1.58
CA GLY A 16 -4.02 5.04 -1.74
C GLY A 16 -4.64 6.42 -1.75
N TYR A 17 -3.99 7.43 -1.18
CA TYR A 17 -4.48 8.81 -1.30
C TYR A 17 -4.51 9.34 -2.74
N ALA A 18 -3.72 8.75 -3.64
CA ALA A 18 -3.80 9.06 -5.07
C ALA A 18 -5.19 8.76 -5.66
N HIS A 19 -5.94 7.79 -5.10
CA HIS A 19 -7.31 7.51 -5.53
C HIS A 19 -8.23 8.71 -5.39
N ILE A 20 -8.04 9.55 -4.35
CA ILE A 20 -8.84 10.78 -4.15
C ILE A 20 -8.65 11.70 -5.36
N GLY A 21 -7.39 11.97 -5.75
CA GLY A 21 -7.09 12.81 -6.91
C GLY A 21 -7.59 12.24 -8.22
N VAL A 22 -7.55 10.90 -8.38
CA VAL A 22 -8.12 10.22 -9.56
C VAL A 22 -9.64 10.41 -9.64
N ILE A 23 -10.36 10.18 -8.53
CA ILE A 23 -11.82 10.36 -8.47
C ILE A 23 -12.19 11.79 -8.81
N GLU A 24 -11.53 12.78 -8.23
CA GLU A 24 -11.77 14.19 -8.49
C GLU A 24 -11.52 14.59 -9.96
N GLU A 25 -10.52 13.99 -10.61
CA GLU A 25 -10.25 14.24 -12.02
C GLU A 25 -11.32 13.61 -12.92
N LEU A 26 -11.77 12.39 -12.61
CA LEU A 26 -12.88 11.75 -13.31
C LEU A 26 -14.16 12.59 -13.24
N GLU A 27 -14.53 13.05 -12.03
CA GLU A 27 -15.70 13.92 -11.85
C GLU A 27 -15.55 15.26 -12.59
N ALA A 28 -14.36 15.89 -12.54
CA ALA A 28 -14.09 17.15 -13.23
C ALA A 28 -14.25 17.04 -14.76
N ARG A 29 -13.98 15.85 -15.32
CA ARG A 29 -14.19 15.55 -16.76
C ARG A 29 -15.61 15.06 -17.09
N GLY A 30 -16.47 14.97 -16.09
CA GLY A 30 -17.87 14.57 -16.28
C GLY A 30 -18.07 13.05 -16.45
N TYR A 31 -17.12 12.23 -16.00
CA TYR A 31 -17.36 10.79 -15.86
C TYR A 31 -18.29 10.53 -14.67
N GLU A 32 -19.23 9.62 -14.82
CA GLU A 32 -20.17 9.21 -13.80
C GLU A 32 -19.76 7.84 -13.24
N ILE A 33 -19.33 7.80 -11.98
CA ILE A 33 -18.92 6.55 -11.31
C ILE A 33 -20.18 5.82 -10.85
N THR A 34 -20.48 4.69 -11.49
CA THR A 34 -21.72 3.92 -11.29
C THR A 34 -21.52 2.63 -10.50
N CYS A 35 -20.28 2.17 -10.32
CA CYS A 35 -19.93 1.00 -9.52
C CYS A 35 -18.49 1.09 -9.03
N ILE A 36 -18.21 0.61 -7.83
CA ILE A 36 -16.87 0.65 -7.25
C ILE A 36 -16.50 -0.71 -6.65
N ALA A 37 -15.28 -1.17 -6.96
CA ALA A 37 -14.63 -2.24 -6.21
C ALA A 37 -13.28 -1.76 -5.66
N GLY A 38 -13.03 -2.00 -4.39
CA GLY A 38 -11.81 -1.55 -3.73
C GLY A 38 -11.14 -2.63 -2.88
N CYS A 39 -9.81 -2.53 -2.77
CA CYS A 39 -8.99 -3.37 -1.92
C CYS A 39 -8.10 -2.51 -1.03
N SER A 40 -8.02 -2.82 0.28
CA SER A 40 -7.18 -2.09 1.24
C SER A 40 -7.52 -0.59 1.25
N MET A 41 -6.54 0.29 1.05
CA MET A 41 -6.82 1.74 0.93
C MET A 41 -7.79 2.05 -0.23
N GLY A 42 -7.80 1.26 -1.29
CA GLY A 42 -8.80 1.40 -2.36
C GLY A 42 -10.22 1.14 -1.86
N SER A 43 -10.42 0.20 -0.94
CA SER A 43 -11.73 -0.03 -0.31
C SER A 43 -12.12 1.14 0.61
N VAL A 44 -11.16 1.67 1.37
CA VAL A 44 -11.40 2.83 2.26
C VAL A 44 -11.82 4.05 1.46
N ILE A 45 -11.06 4.44 0.44
CA ILE A 45 -11.36 5.62 -0.37
C ILE A 45 -12.66 5.41 -1.17
N GLY A 46 -12.84 4.23 -1.77
CA GLY A 46 -14.05 3.90 -2.55
C GLY A 46 -15.31 3.89 -1.68
N GLY A 47 -15.25 3.31 -0.48
CA GLY A 47 -16.37 3.29 0.45
C GLY A 47 -16.74 4.67 0.98
N ILE A 48 -15.74 5.48 1.32
CA ILE A 48 -15.94 6.87 1.75
C ILE A 48 -16.55 7.71 0.63
N TYR A 49 -16.10 7.53 -0.61
CA TYR A 49 -16.68 8.21 -1.78
C TYR A 49 -18.12 7.77 -2.03
N ALA A 50 -18.40 6.46 -2.03
CA ALA A 50 -19.76 5.93 -2.22
C ALA A 50 -20.74 6.39 -1.13
N ALA A 51 -20.23 6.66 0.09
CA ALA A 51 -20.99 7.27 1.19
C ALA A 51 -21.13 8.79 1.09
N GLY A 52 -20.59 9.44 0.02
CA GLY A 52 -20.65 10.89 -0.17
C GLY A 52 -19.80 11.70 0.81
N LYS A 53 -18.76 11.10 1.41
CA LYS A 53 -17.92 11.68 2.48
C LYS A 53 -16.47 11.95 2.07
N LEU A 54 -16.17 11.92 0.75
CA LEU A 54 -14.80 12.04 0.27
C LEU A 54 -14.17 13.41 0.63
N ARG A 55 -14.97 14.49 0.56
CA ARG A 55 -14.47 15.84 0.86
C ARG A 55 -14.07 15.98 2.32
N GLU A 56 -14.93 15.56 3.26
CA GLU A 56 -14.65 15.61 4.69
C GLU A 56 -13.43 14.75 5.07
N TYR A 57 -13.31 13.58 4.44
CA TYR A 57 -12.16 12.72 4.63
C TYR A 57 -10.87 13.33 4.08
N ARG A 58 -10.91 13.92 2.88
CA ARG A 58 -9.80 14.63 2.27
C ARG A 58 -9.29 15.76 3.17
N GLU A 59 -10.19 16.65 3.61
CA GLU A 59 -9.85 17.76 4.51
C GLU A 59 -9.15 17.26 5.79
N TRP A 60 -9.64 16.15 6.34
CA TRP A 60 -9.02 15.54 7.50
C TRP A 60 -7.61 15.02 7.21
N VAL A 61 -7.41 14.21 6.16
CA VAL A 61 -6.08 13.60 5.87
C VAL A 61 -5.05 14.65 5.46
N GLU A 62 -5.46 15.73 4.79
CA GLU A 62 -4.59 16.86 4.45
C GLU A 62 -4.15 17.67 5.67
N SER A 63 -4.94 17.64 6.76
CA SER A 63 -4.59 18.30 8.02
C SER A 63 -3.57 17.53 8.87
N LEU A 64 -3.30 16.26 8.57
CA LEU A 64 -2.42 15.41 9.36
C LEU A 64 -0.94 15.72 9.11
N ASP A 65 -0.19 15.92 10.20
CA ASP A 65 1.26 15.96 10.17
C ASP A 65 1.87 14.57 10.48
N TYR A 66 3.20 14.46 10.42
CA TYR A 66 3.92 13.23 10.73
C TYR A 66 3.62 12.70 12.15
N LEU A 67 3.50 13.61 13.13
CA LEU A 67 3.23 13.25 14.52
C LEU A 67 1.80 12.76 14.71
N ASP A 68 0.86 13.39 14.01
CA ASP A 68 -0.54 13.00 14.05
C ASP A 68 -0.70 11.59 13.45
N VAL A 69 -0.02 11.30 12.34
CA VAL A 69 0.01 9.95 11.76
C VAL A 69 0.59 8.92 12.73
N LEU A 70 1.72 9.21 13.39
CA LEU A 70 2.31 8.31 14.39
C LEU A 70 1.37 8.04 15.56
N ARG A 71 0.64 9.06 16.03
CA ARG A 71 -0.35 8.91 17.11
C ARG A 71 -1.56 8.11 16.67
N LEU A 72 -2.03 8.31 15.43
CA LEU A 72 -3.17 7.60 14.86
C LEU A 72 -2.86 6.12 14.63
N LEU A 73 -1.64 5.80 14.20
CA LEU A 73 -1.21 4.42 14.00
C LEU A 73 -1.10 3.62 15.30
N ASP A 74 -1.13 4.28 16.47
CA ASP A 74 -1.15 3.64 17.81
C ASP A 74 -0.12 2.51 17.94
N VAL A 75 1.16 2.85 17.67
CA VAL A 75 2.28 1.89 17.67
C VAL A 75 2.45 1.33 19.08
N SER A 76 1.87 0.19 19.35
CA SER A 76 2.03 -0.54 20.59
C SER A 76 3.37 -1.27 20.59
N PHE A 77 4.38 -0.69 21.26
CA PHE A 77 5.71 -1.31 21.40
C PHE A 77 5.69 -2.70 22.08
N ARG A 78 4.57 -3.09 22.71
CA ARG A 78 4.47 -4.37 23.43
C ARG A 78 4.20 -5.59 22.56
N LEU A 79 3.63 -5.43 21.35
CA LEU A 79 3.23 -6.56 20.48
C LEU A 79 3.67 -6.38 19.01
N GLY A 80 4.34 -5.28 18.66
CA GLY A 80 4.75 -5.01 17.27
C GLY A 80 3.58 -4.86 16.27
N ALA A 81 2.34 -4.79 16.76
CA ALA A 81 1.14 -4.62 15.95
C ALA A 81 0.51 -3.26 16.19
N ILE A 82 0.09 -2.61 15.11
CA ILE A 82 -0.71 -1.38 15.13
C ILE A 82 -2.16 -1.80 15.28
N ARG A 83 -2.86 -1.27 16.28
CA ARG A 83 -4.30 -1.58 16.43
C ARG A 83 -5.16 -0.89 15.38
N GLY A 84 -4.76 0.32 14.96
CA GLY A 84 -5.49 1.11 13.99
C GLY A 84 -6.85 1.62 14.48
N GLU A 85 -7.19 1.40 15.75
CA GLU A 85 -8.49 1.77 16.33
C GLU A 85 -8.76 3.27 16.20
N ARG A 86 -7.73 4.12 16.35
CA ARG A 86 -7.88 5.58 16.24
C ARG A 86 -8.16 6.03 14.82
N VAL A 87 -7.47 5.44 13.83
CA VAL A 87 -7.69 5.77 12.41
C VAL A 87 -9.10 5.34 12.00
N PHE A 88 -9.46 4.08 12.27
CA PHE A 88 -10.78 3.57 11.92
C PHE A 88 -11.89 4.19 12.76
N GLY A 89 -11.63 4.56 14.02
CA GLY A 89 -12.55 5.36 14.83
C GLY A 89 -12.84 6.72 14.21
N LYS A 90 -11.82 7.40 13.68
CA LYS A 90 -12.01 8.68 13.00
C LYS A 90 -12.77 8.54 11.67
N ILE A 91 -12.49 7.48 10.92
CA ILE A 91 -13.25 7.14 9.71
C ILE A 91 -14.72 6.90 10.06
N HIS A 92 -14.98 6.18 11.15
CA HIS A 92 -16.34 5.94 11.62
C HIS A 92 -17.07 7.23 12.04
N GLU A 93 -16.38 8.17 12.70
CA GLU A 93 -16.94 9.49 13.02
C GLU A 93 -17.34 10.28 11.76
N ILE A 94 -16.55 10.20 10.68
CA ILE A 94 -16.83 10.87 9.41
C ILE A 94 -18.01 10.22 8.68
N LEU A 95 -18.07 8.89 8.67
CA LEU A 95 -19.07 8.11 7.94
C LEU A 95 -20.41 8.04 8.68
N GLY A 96 -20.39 7.94 10.01
CA GLY A 96 -21.54 7.48 10.80
C GLY A 96 -21.84 5.99 10.58
N GLU A 97 -23.04 5.57 10.97
CA GLU A 97 -23.55 4.21 10.75
C GLU A 97 -24.13 4.10 9.35
N VAL A 98 -23.44 3.37 8.46
CA VAL A 98 -23.83 3.17 7.05
C VAL A 98 -23.64 1.72 6.67
N ASN A 99 -24.63 1.13 6.02
CA ASN A 99 -24.52 -0.18 5.39
C ASN A 99 -24.21 -0.05 3.90
N ILE A 100 -23.56 -1.06 3.35
CA ILE A 100 -23.14 -1.08 1.93
C ILE A 100 -24.34 -1.06 1.00
N GLU A 101 -25.40 -1.80 1.34
CA GLU A 101 -26.65 -1.87 0.56
C GLU A 101 -27.45 -0.55 0.52
N ASP A 102 -27.16 0.37 1.46
CA ASP A 102 -27.80 1.70 1.52
C ASP A 102 -27.05 2.77 0.73
N LEU A 103 -25.87 2.43 0.15
CA LEU A 103 -25.08 3.36 -0.64
C LEU A 103 -25.73 3.67 -1.98
N SER A 104 -25.61 4.92 -2.45
CA SER A 104 -26.13 5.35 -3.76
C SER A 104 -25.35 4.73 -4.94
N ILE A 105 -24.10 4.33 -4.71
CA ILE A 105 -23.22 3.70 -5.70
C ILE A 105 -22.95 2.27 -5.23
N PRO A 106 -23.27 1.24 -6.03
CA PRO A 106 -22.89 -0.14 -5.75
C PRO A 106 -21.40 -0.28 -5.41
N TYR A 107 -21.11 -0.88 -4.27
CA TYR A 107 -19.77 -0.94 -3.74
C TYR A 107 -19.38 -2.35 -3.30
N THR A 108 -18.13 -2.73 -3.57
CA THR A 108 -17.54 -3.99 -3.12
C THR A 108 -16.20 -3.73 -2.43
N ALA A 109 -16.08 -4.12 -1.16
CA ALA A 109 -14.78 -4.23 -0.49
C ALA A 109 -14.26 -5.67 -0.56
N VAL A 110 -12.98 -5.82 -0.93
CA VAL A 110 -12.37 -7.15 -1.01
C VAL A 110 -11.43 -7.38 0.17
N ALA A 111 -11.64 -8.48 0.89
CA ALA A 111 -10.76 -8.96 1.96
C ALA A 111 -10.31 -10.39 1.68
N THR A 112 -9.39 -10.91 2.50
CA THR A 112 -8.92 -12.29 2.46
C THR A 112 -9.32 -13.03 3.72
N ASP A 113 -10.00 -14.16 3.58
CA ASP A 113 -10.26 -15.11 4.65
C ASP A 113 -9.09 -16.09 4.75
N LEU A 114 -8.23 -15.91 5.77
CA LEU A 114 -7.09 -16.80 6.00
C LEU A 114 -7.51 -18.20 6.44
N THR A 115 -8.65 -18.34 7.12
CA THR A 115 -9.12 -19.63 7.61
C THR A 115 -9.47 -20.56 6.45
N ASN A 116 -10.17 -20.02 5.44
CA ASN A 116 -10.64 -20.79 4.29
C ASN A 116 -9.80 -20.53 3.01
N GLN A 117 -8.77 -19.69 3.08
CA GLN A 117 -7.83 -19.37 1.99
C GLN A 117 -8.54 -18.85 0.72
N GLN A 118 -9.48 -17.92 0.89
CA GLN A 118 -10.30 -17.40 -0.21
C GLN A 118 -10.52 -15.89 -0.11
N GLU A 119 -10.87 -15.28 -1.26
CA GLU A 119 -11.36 -13.91 -1.32
C GLU A 119 -12.76 -13.80 -0.70
N ILE A 120 -13.01 -12.70 0.00
CA ILE A 120 -14.35 -12.32 0.49
C ILE A 120 -14.70 -10.98 -0.15
N TRP A 121 -15.89 -10.90 -0.72
CA TRP A 121 -16.47 -9.68 -1.27
C TRP A 121 -17.59 -9.22 -0.36
N PHE A 122 -17.38 -8.07 0.26
CA PHE A 122 -18.41 -7.41 1.05
C PHE A 122 -19.22 -6.51 0.13
N GLN A 123 -20.48 -6.88 -0.08
CA GLN A 123 -21.45 -6.15 -0.90
C GLN A 123 -22.70 -5.77 -0.09
N GLU A 124 -22.74 -6.17 1.18
CA GLU A 124 -23.80 -5.87 2.16
C GLU A 124 -23.21 -5.80 3.56
N GLY A 125 -23.99 -5.24 4.50
CA GLY A 125 -23.62 -5.08 5.91
C GLY A 125 -22.83 -3.80 6.18
N CYS A 126 -22.27 -3.69 7.39
CA CYS A 126 -21.62 -2.47 7.86
C CYS A 126 -20.42 -2.07 7.00
N LEU A 127 -20.48 -0.91 6.35
CA LEU A 127 -19.44 -0.36 5.49
C LEU A 127 -18.10 -0.22 6.24
N HIS A 128 -18.12 0.33 7.44
CA HIS A 128 -16.93 0.51 8.26
C HIS A 128 -16.23 -0.82 8.58
N GLN A 129 -16.98 -1.87 8.90
CA GLN A 129 -16.42 -3.20 9.18
C GLN A 129 -15.82 -3.84 7.93
N ALA A 130 -16.46 -3.70 6.78
CA ALA A 130 -15.96 -4.19 5.50
C ALA A 130 -14.63 -3.53 5.12
N MET A 131 -14.53 -2.18 5.21
CA MET A 131 -13.30 -1.44 4.98
C MET A 131 -12.20 -1.83 5.98
N ARG A 132 -12.56 -2.00 7.27
CA ARG A 132 -11.62 -2.42 8.31
C ARG A 132 -11.04 -3.81 8.05
N ALA A 133 -11.87 -4.76 7.57
CA ALA A 133 -11.43 -6.10 7.19
C ALA A 133 -10.52 -6.05 5.95
N SER A 134 -10.94 -5.30 4.92
CA SER A 134 -10.18 -5.13 3.68
C SER A 134 -8.81 -4.48 3.89
N ALA A 135 -8.64 -3.62 4.89
CA ALA A 135 -7.40 -2.91 5.20
C ALA A 135 -6.62 -3.50 6.40
N ALA A 136 -6.95 -4.73 6.84
CA ALA A 136 -6.27 -5.43 7.94
C ALA A 136 -4.94 -6.06 7.48
N ILE A 137 -3.95 -5.25 7.17
CA ILE A 137 -2.65 -5.67 6.66
C ILE A 137 -1.95 -6.58 7.67
N PRO A 138 -1.57 -7.83 7.29
CA PRO A 138 -0.83 -8.73 8.17
C PRO A 138 0.44 -8.08 8.71
N SER A 139 0.79 -8.38 9.96
CA SER A 139 1.90 -7.81 10.73
C SER A 139 1.83 -6.30 11.03
N LEU A 140 0.89 -5.57 10.43
CA LEU A 140 0.68 -4.16 10.69
C LEU A 140 -0.59 -3.94 11.52
N PHE A 141 -1.72 -4.45 11.06
CA PHE A 141 -3.01 -4.33 11.75
C PHE A 141 -3.50 -5.69 12.29
N THR A 142 -4.23 -5.64 13.39
CA THR A 142 -4.88 -6.84 13.92
C THR A 142 -5.91 -7.38 12.93
N PRO A 143 -5.94 -8.70 12.67
CA PRO A 143 -7.00 -9.31 11.85
C PRO A 143 -8.40 -9.03 12.40
N VAL A 144 -9.39 -9.04 11.53
CA VAL A 144 -10.80 -8.93 11.91
C VAL A 144 -11.39 -10.34 12.04
N MET A 145 -11.97 -10.64 13.20
CA MET A 145 -12.65 -11.91 13.42
C MET A 145 -14.14 -11.77 13.08
N GLN A 146 -14.63 -12.60 12.14
CA GLN A 146 -16.05 -12.70 11.79
C GLN A 146 -16.51 -14.14 12.00
N GLY A 147 -17.08 -14.43 13.17
CA GLY A 147 -17.34 -15.79 13.60
C GLY A 147 -16.04 -16.59 13.70
N SER A 148 -15.92 -17.69 12.97
CA SER A 148 -14.71 -18.53 12.90
C SER A 148 -13.71 -18.07 11.83
N ARG A 149 -14.04 -17.05 11.03
CA ARG A 149 -13.18 -16.56 9.94
C ARG A 149 -12.21 -15.52 10.46
N MET A 150 -10.94 -15.62 10.04
CA MET A 150 -9.91 -14.62 10.27
C MET A 150 -9.70 -13.81 8.98
N LEU A 151 -10.15 -12.56 8.97
CA LEU A 151 -10.10 -11.68 7.83
C LEU A 151 -8.88 -10.76 7.91
N VAL A 152 -8.17 -10.67 6.80
CA VAL A 152 -7.02 -9.79 6.60
C VAL A 152 -7.15 -9.02 5.29
N ASP A 153 -6.19 -8.15 5.02
CA ASP A 153 -6.13 -7.31 3.81
C ASP A 153 -6.34 -8.13 2.53
N GLY A 154 -7.25 -7.63 1.69
CA GLY A 154 -7.59 -8.27 0.41
C GLY A 154 -6.43 -8.35 -0.56
N GLY A 155 -5.44 -7.46 -0.43
CA GLY A 155 -4.25 -7.44 -1.28
C GLY A 155 -3.37 -8.68 -1.17
N LEU A 156 -3.64 -9.57 -0.20
CA LEU A 156 -3.00 -10.87 -0.11
C LEU A 156 -3.38 -11.78 -1.29
N LEU A 157 -4.63 -11.72 -1.78
CA LEU A 157 -5.13 -12.54 -2.89
C LEU A 157 -5.58 -11.72 -4.11
N ASN A 158 -6.09 -10.51 -3.89
CA ASN A 158 -6.64 -9.67 -4.96
C ASN A 158 -6.33 -8.17 -4.73
N PRO A 159 -5.10 -7.73 -5.04
CA PRO A 159 -4.70 -6.34 -4.85
C PRO A 159 -5.35 -5.35 -5.83
N LEU A 160 -5.95 -5.82 -6.94
CA LEU A 160 -6.65 -5.00 -7.92
C LEU A 160 -7.96 -5.72 -8.32
N PRO A 161 -9.08 -5.45 -7.61
CA PRO A 161 -10.29 -6.25 -7.71
C PRO A 161 -11.15 -5.87 -8.93
N ILE A 162 -10.73 -6.28 -10.13
CA ILE A 162 -11.45 -5.99 -11.38
C ILE A 162 -12.71 -6.84 -11.51
N VAL A 163 -12.65 -8.12 -11.14
CA VAL A 163 -13.73 -9.09 -11.33
C VAL A 163 -15.08 -8.63 -10.74
N PRO A 164 -15.15 -8.04 -9.53
CA PRO A 164 -16.45 -7.60 -8.97
C PRO A 164 -17.23 -6.59 -9.80
N VAL A 165 -16.55 -5.84 -10.69
CA VAL A 165 -17.21 -4.83 -11.52
C VAL A 165 -17.42 -5.25 -12.98
N VAL A 166 -16.95 -6.42 -13.39
CA VAL A 166 -17.05 -6.88 -14.80
C VAL A 166 -18.51 -6.99 -15.28
N SER A 167 -19.43 -7.32 -14.35
CA SER A 167 -20.86 -7.39 -14.66
C SER A 167 -21.62 -6.07 -14.49
N ALA A 168 -20.94 -4.99 -14.13
CA ALA A 168 -21.57 -3.68 -14.03
C ALA A 168 -21.96 -3.17 -15.42
N HIS A 169 -23.15 -2.61 -15.54
CA HIS A 169 -23.62 -1.98 -16.78
C HIS A 169 -23.03 -0.56 -16.92
N SER A 170 -21.71 -0.49 -17.10
CA SER A 170 -20.96 0.75 -17.28
C SER A 170 -20.32 0.77 -18.66
N ASP A 171 -20.08 1.96 -19.21
CA ASP A 171 -19.46 2.13 -20.53
C ASP A 171 -17.97 1.73 -20.50
N LEU A 172 -17.29 1.96 -19.36
CA LEU A 172 -15.86 1.77 -19.19
C LEU A 172 -15.55 1.15 -17.81
N ILE A 173 -14.53 0.30 -17.79
CA ILE A 173 -13.86 -0.14 -16.56
C ILE A 173 -12.55 0.64 -16.44
N ILE A 174 -12.44 1.48 -15.40
CA ILE A 174 -11.21 2.21 -15.07
C ILE A 174 -10.58 1.59 -13.84
N ALA A 175 -9.34 1.11 -13.95
CA ALA A 175 -8.61 0.51 -12.85
C ALA A 175 -7.41 1.37 -12.43
N VAL A 176 -7.27 1.63 -11.12
CA VAL A 176 -6.17 2.39 -10.53
C VAL A 176 -5.21 1.44 -9.82
N ASN A 177 -4.06 1.20 -10.44
CA ASN A 177 -3.01 0.33 -9.94
C ASN A 177 -1.93 1.13 -9.20
N LEU A 178 -1.81 0.95 -7.89
CA LEU A 178 -0.81 1.63 -7.05
C LEU A 178 0.53 0.89 -6.94
N ASN A 179 0.67 -0.25 -7.60
CA ASN A 179 1.85 -1.11 -7.56
C ASN A 179 2.60 -1.13 -8.90
N ALA A 180 2.40 -0.11 -9.73
CA ALA A 180 3.02 -0.04 -11.04
C ALA A 180 4.53 0.20 -10.96
N THR A 181 5.27 -0.34 -11.93
CA THR A 181 6.64 0.07 -12.21
C THR A 181 6.63 1.46 -12.87
N ASN A 182 7.57 2.31 -12.52
CA ASN A 182 7.62 3.67 -13.04
C ASN A 182 8.06 3.67 -14.51
N GLN A 183 7.11 3.73 -15.44
CA GLN A 183 7.38 3.88 -16.88
C GLN A 183 7.66 5.34 -17.28
N LYS A 184 7.03 6.31 -16.58
CA LYS A 184 7.32 7.74 -16.63
C LYS A 184 7.92 8.14 -15.28
N GLN A 185 8.88 9.08 -15.27
CA GLN A 185 9.46 9.58 -14.02
C GLN A 185 8.50 10.57 -13.35
N TYR A 186 7.46 10.05 -12.70
CA TYR A 186 6.63 10.86 -11.82
C TYR A 186 7.33 11.04 -10.48
N HIS A 187 7.31 12.27 -9.98
CA HIS A 187 7.81 12.63 -8.66
C HIS A 187 6.69 13.23 -7.84
N LEU A 188 6.75 13.08 -6.51
CA LEU A 188 5.81 13.77 -5.64
C LEU A 188 5.99 15.29 -5.81
N PRO A 189 4.90 16.04 -6.03
CA PRO A 189 4.97 17.49 -6.06
C PRO A 189 5.39 18.03 -4.67
N VAL A 190 6.13 19.14 -4.67
CA VAL A 190 6.46 19.84 -3.42
C VAL A 190 5.29 20.75 -3.09
N ILE A 191 4.56 20.42 -2.03
CA ILE A 191 3.44 21.24 -1.54
C ILE A 191 3.91 22.01 -0.31
N GLU A 192 3.79 23.33 -0.36
CA GLU A 192 4.06 24.18 0.81
C GLU A 192 2.98 23.96 1.87
N ARG A 193 3.42 23.46 3.02
CA ARG A 193 2.54 23.23 4.16
C ARG A 193 2.37 24.53 4.96
N PRO A 194 1.20 24.75 5.60
CA PRO A 194 0.98 25.90 6.48
C PRO A 194 2.10 26.03 7.54
N ALA A 195 2.54 27.26 7.79
CA ALA A 195 3.65 27.55 8.72
C ALA A 195 3.46 26.97 10.13
N ALA A 196 2.21 26.81 10.58
CA ALA A 196 1.86 26.19 11.86
C ALA A 196 2.28 24.71 11.97
N LEU A 197 2.33 23.97 10.84
CA LEU A 197 2.80 22.59 10.80
C LEU A 197 4.33 22.49 10.75
N LYS A 198 5.02 23.48 10.13
CA LYS A 198 6.49 23.56 10.12
C LYS A 198 7.06 23.81 11.53
N GLY A 199 6.47 24.72 12.30
CA GLY A 199 6.93 25.05 13.66
C GLY A 199 6.81 23.89 14.66
N ARG A 200 5.84 22.99 14.49
CA ARG A 200 5.69 21.79 15.34
C ARG A 200 6.78 20.74 15.06
N PHE A 201 7.28 20.68 13.84
CA PHE A 201 8.35 19.75 13.45
C PHE A 201 9.73 20.23 13.96
N ASP A 202 10.01 21.52 13.79
CA ASP A 202 11.28 22.12 14.24
C ASP A 202 11.43 22.06 15.77
N SER A 203 10.37 22.35 16.53
CA SER A 203 10.38 22.25 17.99
C SER A 203 10.56 20.82 18.52
N MET A 204 10.16 19.81 17.74
CA MET A 204 10.36 18.39 18.11
C MET A 204 11.79 17.94 17.85
N ILE A 205 12.39 18.34 16.74
CA ILE A 205 13.80 18.03 16.43
C ILE A 205 14.70 18.68 17.49
N GLU A 206 14.43 19.90 17.89
CA GLU A 206 15.14 20.54 19.00
C GLU A 206 14.96 19.80 20.34
N SER A 207 13.73 19.38 20.67
CA SER A 207 13.46 18.63 21.91
C SER A 207 14.08 17.24 21.95
N LEU A 208 14.16 16.55 20.80
CA LEU A 208 14.86 15.27 20.66
C LEU A 208 16.37 15.46 20.70
N GLY A 209 16.91 16.50 20.07
CA GLY A 209 18.33 16.86 20.13
C GLY A 209 18.78 17.13 21.57
N HIS A 210 17.98 17.85 22.35
CA HIS A 210 18.25 18.09 23.77
C HIS A 210 18.18 16.82 24.63
N LYS A 211 17.25 15.91 24.38
CA LYS A 211 17.16 14.62 25.11
C LYS A 211 18.31 13.70 24.77
N LEU A 212 18.71 13.60 23.51
CA LEU A 212 19.85 12.78 23.07
C LEU A 212 21.18 13.32 23.59
N SER A 213 21.34 14.64 23.70
CA SER A 213 22.56 15.24 24.28
C SER A 213 22.64 15.01 25.80
N PHE A 214 21.49 14.89 26.48
CA PHE A 214 21.45 14.60 27.93
C PHE A 214 21.86 13.13 28.22
N PHE A 215 21.44 12.17 27.38
CA PHE A 215 21.85 10.76 27.51
C PHE A 215 23.33 10.53 27.17
N ARG A 216 23.93 11.38 26.33
CA ARG A 216 25.34 11.26 25.94
C ARG A 216 26.29 11.81 27.01
N ARG A 217 25.79 12.55 28.02
CA ARG A 217 26.59 13.13 29.14
C ARG A 217 26.62 12.27 30.39
N HIS A 218 25.85 11.17 30.48
CA HIS A 218 25.77 10.31 31.67
C HIS A 218 26.05 8.84 31.36
N GLY A 219 26.86 8.52 30.37
CA GLY A 219 27.28 7.15 30.01
C GLY A 219 28.77 7.00 30.00
N ASP A 220 29.41 7.21 31.14
CA ASP A 220 30.73 6.60 31.43
C ASP A 220 30.52 5.44 32.41
N ASP A 221 31.18 4.30 32.09
CA ASP A 221 31.24 3.02 32.83
C ASP A 221 29.95 2.15 32.80
N ASN A 222 29.85 1.32 31.75
CA ASN A 222 29.65 -0.13 31.90
C ASN A 222 29.67 -0.81 30.51
N THR A 223 30.71 -1.60 30.30
CA THR A 223 30.87 -2.53 29.18
C THR A 223 29.75 -3.56 29.18
N PRO A 224 29.03 -3.81 28.07
CA PRO A 224 28.12 -4.93 27.98
C PRO A 224 28.88 -6.25 27.89
N PRO A 225 28.44 -7.36 28.52
CA PRO A 225 29.03 -8.66 28.34
C PRO A 225 28.92 -9.15 26.92
N GLU A 226 30.03 -9.59 26.33
CA GLU A 226 30.08 -10.30 25.06
C GLU A 226 29.22 -11.56 25.12
N LEU A 227 28.14 -11.59 24.34
CA LEU A 227 27.39 -12.82 24.03
C LEU A 227 28.18 -13.57 22.94
N SER A 228 28.92 -14.60 23.36
CA SER A 228 29.62 -15.50 22.46
C SER A 228 28.65 -16.26 21.57
N ALA A 229 28.98 -16.32 20.27
CA ALA A 229 28.21 -16.95 19.21
C ALA A 229 28.12 -18.49 19.27
N ASP A 230 28.56 -19.10 20.37
CA ASP A 230 28.77 -20.57 20.51
C ASP A 230 27.57 -21.33 21.11
N ALA A 231 26.46 -20.67 21.43
CA ALA A 231 25.33 -21.33 22.13
C ALA A 231 24.17 -21.83 21.23
N LEU A 232 24.29 -21.78 19.90
CA LEU A 232 23.20 -22.14 18.97
C LEU A 232 23.51 -23.29 17.99
N LEU A 233 24.53 -24.12 18.26
CA LEU A 233 24.81 -25.28 17.41
C LEU A 233 24.80 -26.58 18.24
N HIS A 234 23.61 -27.11 18.49
CA HIS A 234 23.47 -28.54 18.80
C HIS A 234 22.80 -29.22 17.59
N PRO A 235 23.46 -30.27 17.03
CA PRO A 235 22.89 -31.04 15.92
C PRO A 235 21.84 -32.03 16.42
N VAL A 236 20.69 -32.06 15.72
CA VAL A 236 19.69 -33.12 15.88
C VAL A 236 20.12 -34.30 15.03
N PRO A 237 20.00 -35.56 15.51
CA PRO A 237 20.45 -36.74 14.78
C PRO A 237 19.55 -37.03 13.58
N ALA A 238 20.20 -37.45 12.50
CA ALA A 238 19.55 -37.90 11.28
C ALA A 238 19.06 -39.35 11.41
N GLU A 239 17.83 -39.61 10.98
CA GLU A 239 17.41 -40.94 10.50
C GLU A 239 16.67 -40.77 9.15
N SER A 240 17.33 -41.22 8.16
CA SER A 240 17.13 -42.19 7.08
C SER A 240 16.00 -41.99 6.05
N GLU A 241 16.49 -42.11 4.81
CA GLU A 241 15.94 -42.65 3.56
C GLU A 241 15.39 -41.65 2.53
N GLU A 242 16.28 -41.37 1.54
CA GLU A 242 15.99 -40.78 0.24
C GLU A 242 15.35 -41.78 -0.74
N PRO A 243 14.60 -41.29 -1.70
CA PRO A 243 14.70 -41.82 -3.08
C PRO A 243 15.19 -40.75 -4.07
N ALA A 244 16.03 -41.22 -4.98
CA ALA A 244 16.82 -40.51 -5.96
C ALA A 244 16.08 -39.60 -6.94
N GLU A 245 16.62 -38.36 -7.13
CA GLU A 245 16.27 -37.47 -8.23
C GLU A 245 17.09 -37.74 -9.51
N PRO A 246 16.51 -37.49 -10.71
CA PRO A 246 17.23 -37.62 -11.97
C PRO A 246 18.08 -36.38 -12.28
N GLN A 247 19.32 -36.61 -12.66
CA GLN A 247 20.32 -35.62 -13.06
C GLN A 247 19.94 -34.92 -14.38
N LEU A 248 19.84 -33.60 -14.38
CA LEU A 248 19.82 -32.77 -15.57
C LEU A 248 21.25 -32.35 -15.94
N GLN A 249 21.65 -32.68 -17.15
CA GLN A 249 22.96 -32.40 -17.74
C GLN A 249 23.17 -30.90 -17.98
N GLN A 250 24.34 -30.40 -17.62
CA GLN A 250 24.84 -29.04 -17.93
C GLN A 250 25.36 -28.97 -19.38
N PRO A 251 25.17 -27.90 -20.13
CA PRO A 251 25.84 -27.68 -21.41
C PRO A 251 27.23 -27.04 -21.21
N ALA A 252 28.10 -27.44 -22.13
CA ALA A 252 29.54 -27.24 -22.18
C ALA A 252 29.99 -25.75 -22.30
N ALA A 253 31.18 -25.49 -21.77
CA ALA A 253 31.92 -24.24 -21.81
C ALA A 253 32.50 -23.95 -23.21
N ALA A 254 32.55 -22.68 -23.64
CA ALA A 254 33.27 -22.14 -24.76
C ALA A 254 34.43 -21.20 -24.28
N PRO A 255 35.51 -21.00 -25.11
CA PRO A 255 36.85 -20.79 -24.62
C PRO A 255 37.24 -19.32 -24.35
N GLN A 256 38.28 -19.17 -23.53
CA GLN A 256 38.92 -17.93 -23.11
C GLN A 256 39.66 -17.21 -24.24
N GLY A 257 39.40 -15.93 -24.43
CA GLY A 257 40.26 -14.99 -25.15
C GLY A 257 40.85 -13.98 -24.18
N LYS A 258 42.20 -13.90 -24.13
CA LYS A 258 43.01 -12.90 -23.43
C LYS A 258 42.98 -11.62 -24.22
N ASP A 259 42.77 -10.47 -23.57
CA ASP A 259 43.58 -9.27 -23.65
C ASP A 259 43.02 -8.14 -22.79
N SER A 260 43.88 -7.61 -21.90
CA SER A 260 43.63 -6.42 -21.10
C SER A 260 44.02 -5.16 -21.89
N PRO A 261 43.38 -3.99 -21.60
CA PRO A 261 44.18 -3.01 -20.87
C PRO A 261 43.42 -2.32 -19.70
N LYS A 262 44.25 -1.94 -18.72
CA LYS A 262 43.92 -1.17 -17.52
C LYS A 262 43.32 0.18 -17.87
N SER A 263 42.24 0.57 -17.24
CA SER A 263 42.04 1.97 -16.86
C SER A 263 41.21 2.05 -15.59
N ALA A 264 41.53 3.04 -14.81
CA ALA A 264 41.23 3.24 -13.41
C ALA A 264 39.76 3.53 -13.10
N SER A 265 39.39 3.07 -11.91
CA SER A 265 38.78 3.82 -10.84
C SER A 265 37.29 4.02 -10.78
N GLY A 266 36.84 3.99 -9.58
CA GLY A 266 35.58 4.57 -9.16
C GLY A 266 34.47 3.54 -9.03
N THR A 267 34.72 2.49 -8.27
CA THR A 267 33.65 1.64 -7.73
C THR A 267 32.93 2.45 -6.67
N THR A 268 31.88 3.16 -7.05
CA THR A 268 30.83 3.53 -6.11
C THR A 268 30.18 2.23 -5.69
N VAL A 269 30.58 1.74 -4.52
CA VAL A 269 29.86 0.69 -3.79
C VAL A 269 28.50 1.29 -3.49
N VAL A 270 27.49 0.91 -4.28
CA VAL A 270 26.10 1.08 -3.89
C VAL A 270 25.94 0.07 -2.74
N GLU A 271 26.06 0.58 -1.52
CA GLU A 271 25.62 -0.16 -0.34
C GLU A 271 24.13 -0.49 -0.56
N SER A 272 23.86 -1.72 -0.97
CA SER A 272 22.54 -2.32 -0.87
C SER A 272 22.30 -2.56 0.61
N SER A 273 21.79 -1.56 1.32
CA SER A 273 21.27 -1.75 2.67
C SER A 273 20.12 -2.74 2.56
N GLY A 274 20.33 -3.98 3.00
CA GLY A 274 19.27 -4.96 3.16
C GLY A 274 18.17 -4.43 4.08
N PRO A 275 17.02 -5.11 4.18
CA PRO A 275 15.91 -4.67 5.00
C PRO A 275 16.37 -4.47 6.44
N ALA A 276 16.09 -3.27 7.00
CA ALA A 276 16.56 -2.88 8.33
C ALA A 276 15.85 -3.64 9.47
N SER A 277 14.72 -4.34 9.17
CA SER A 277 13.96 -5.12 10.14
C SER A 277 13.17 -6.25 9.48
N LEU A 278 12.79 -7.27 10.27
CA LEU A 278 11.89 -8.35 9.83
C LEU A 278 10.55 -7.79 9.30
N LEU A 279 10.01 -6.77 9.95
CA LEU A 279 8.78 -6.11 9.52
C LEU A 279 8.93 -5.49 8.14
N GLU A 280 10.06 -4.84 7.88
CA GLU A 280 10.34 -4.26 6.56
C GLU A 280 10.48 -5.34 5.48
N LEU A 281 11.15 -6.46 5.79
CA LEU A 281 11.25 -7.62 4.90
C LEU A 281 9.87 -8.19 4.55
N VAL A 282 9.00 -8.38 5.56
CA VAL A 282 7.63 -8.89 5.36
C VAL A 282 6.82 -7.93 4.49
N ASN A 283 6.91 -6.62 4.75
CA ASN A 283 6.20 -5.61 3.95
C ASN A 283 6.71 -5.56 2.50
N GLN A 284 8.02 -5.64 2.27
CA GLN A 284 8.58 -5.69 0.91
C GLN A 284 8.15 -6.96 0.17
N SER A 285 8.13 -8.11 0.86
CA SER A 285 7.65 -9.38 0.28
C SER A 285 6.18 -9.28 -0.10
N PHE A 286 5.36 -8.68 0.74
CA PHE A 286 3.94 -8.42 0.48
C PHE A 286 3.75 -7.49 -0.72
N GLU A 287 4.54 -6.41 -0.86
CA GLU A 287 4.49 -5.52 -2.02
C GLU A 287 4.90 -6.23 -3.33
N VAL A 288 5.89 -7.11 -3.30
CA VAL A 288 6.30 -7.90 -4.49
C VAL A 288 5.17 -8.83 -4.92
N MET A 289 4.56 -9.53 -3.97
CA MET A 289 3.41 -10.41 -4.24
C MET A 289 2.24 -9.62 -4.82
N GLN A 290 1.86 -8.49 -4.22
CA GLN A 290 0.79 -7.63 -4.75
C GLN A 290 1.07 -7.15 -6.17
N THR A 291 2.33 -6.77 -6.47
CA THR A 291 2.73 -6.35 -7.82
C THR A 291 2.49 -7.47 -8.84
N SER A 292 2.91 -8.70 -8.52
CA SER A 292 2.75 -9.85 -9.40
C SER A 292 1.27 -10.21 -9.58
N LEU A 293 0.51 -10.27 -8.48
CA LEU A 293 -0.93 -10.58 -8.53
C LEU A 293 -1.71 -9.53 -9.32
N ALA A 294 -1.41 -8.24 -9.16
CA ALA A 294 -2.05 -7.17 -9.93
C ALA A 294 -1.82 -7.36 -11.44
N GLN A 295 -0.60 -7.75 -11.86
CA GLN A 295 -0.31 -8.04 -13.27
C GLN A 295 -1.13 -9.23 -13.78
N TYR A 296 -1.29 -10.31 -13.00
CA TYR A 296 -2.14 -11.43 -13.38
C TYR A 296 -3.62 -11.04 -13.49
N LYS A 297 -4.13 -10.20 -12.57
CA LYS A 297 -5.52 -9.70 -12.64
C LYS A 297 -5.74 -8.84 -13.88
N ILE A 298 -4.80 -7.93 -14.20
CA ILE A 298 -4.87 -7.10 -15.42
C ILE A 298 -4.80 -7.96 -16.70
N ALA A 299 -3.94 -8.98 -16.73
CA ALA A 299 -3.83 -9.86 -17.88
C ALA A 299 -5.09 -10.72 -18.10
N GLY A 300 -5.73 -11.15 -17.00
CA GLY A 300 -6.96 -11.96 -17.06
C GLY A 300 -8.22 -11.15 -17.37
N TYR A 301 -8.27 -9.90 -16.89
CA TYR A 301 -9.41 -8.99 -17.03
C TYR A 301 -8.88 -7.58 -17.33
N PRO A 302 -8.47 -7.29 -18.58
CA PRO A 302 -7.92 -5.99 -18.92
C PRO A 302 -8.99 -4.90 -18.77
N PRO A 303 -8.74 -3.83 -17.99
CA PRO A 303 -9.64 -2.68 -17.94
C PRO A 303 -9.51 -1.84 -19.20
N ASP A 304 -10.53 -1.04 -19.53
CA ASP A 304 -10.50 -0.12 -20.66
C ASP A 304 -9.45 0.98 -20.46
N ILE A 305 -9.35 1.48 -19.22
CA ILE A 305 -8.33 2.48 -18.83
C ILE A 305 -7.59 2.00 -17.58
N LEU A 306 -6.26 1.93 -17.68
CA LEU A 306 -5.38 1.57 -16.56
C LEU A 306 -4.57 2.79 -16.10
N ILE A 307 -4.92 3.33 -14.93
CA ILE A 307 -4.19 4.43 -14.29
C ILE A 307 -3.10 3.84 -13.40
N ASN A 308 -1.85 4.01 -13.78
CA ASN A 308 -0.70 3.42 -13.10
C ASN A 308 0.02 4.44 -12.21
N VAL A 309 -0.12 4.31 -10.90
CA VAL A 309 0.63 5.09 -9.90
C VAL A 309 1.90 4.33 -9.52
N PRO A 310 3.10 4.94 -9.70
CA PRO A 310 4.35 4.24 -9.45
C PRO A 310 4.56 3.92 -7.96
N LYS A 311 4.95 2.68 -7.65
CA LYS A 311 5.15 2.24 -6.26
C LYS A 311 6.28 2.96 -5.52
N ARG A 312 7.26 3.55 -6.25
CA ARG A 312 8.44 4.20 -5.66
C ARG A 312 8.22 5.65 -5.27
N VAL A 313 7.08 6.26 -5.59
CA VAL A 313 6.80 7.67 -5.25
C VAL A 313 6.65 7.90 -3.75
N CYS A 314 6.24 6.85 -3.00
CA CYS A 314 5.98 6.96 -1.58
C CYS A 314 6.17 5.59 -0.92
N ARG A 315 6.72 5.57 0.31
CA ARG A 315 6.77 4.36 1.13
C ARG A 315 5.37 4.03 1.66
N PHE A 316 5.18 2.76 1.99
CA PHE A 316 3.89 2.19 2.36
C PHE A 316 3.18 2.90 3.55
N LEU A 317 3.94 3.40 4.52
CA LEU A 317 3.44 4.02 5.76
C LEU A 317 3.56 5.56 5.80
N GLU A 318 3.93 6.20 4.70
CA GLU A 318 4.10 7.67 4.66
C GLU A 318 2.75 8.42 4.48
N PHE A 319 1.77 8.11 5.33
CA PHE A 319 0.43 8.71 5.30
C PHE A 319 0.41 10.24 5.49
N TYR A 320 1.46 10.84 6.02
CA TYR A 320 1.60 12.30 6.13
C TYR A 320 1.82 13.01 4.78
N LYS A 321 1.98 12.26 3.68
CA LYS A 321 2.13 12.78 2.32
C LYS A 321 0.80 12.84 1.55
N ALA A 322 -0.32 12.93 2.25
CA ALA A 322 -1.64 12.93 1.63
C ALA A 322 -1.81 14.04 0.57
N PRO A 323 -1.47 15.32 0.81
CA PRO A 323 -1.65 16.37 -0.19
C PRO A 323 -0.87 16.11 -1.48
N GLU A 324 0.39 15.67 -1.34
CA GLU A 324 1.28 15.38 -2.48
C GLU A 324 0.79 14.19 -3.30
N LEU A 325 0.26 13.15 -2.63
CA LEU A 325 -0.26 11.95 -3.28
C LEU A 325 -1.59 12.21 -3.99
N ILE A 326 -2.47 13.02 -3.41
CA ILE A 326 -3.73 13.45 -4.04
C ILE A 326 -3.42 14.24 -5.32
N ALA A 327 -2.52 15.22 -5.24
CA ALA A 327 -2.13 16.02 -6.41
C ALA A 327 -1.48 15.15 -7.49
N LEU A 328 -0.62 14.22 -7.12
CA LEU A 328 0.00 13.27 -8.06
C LEU A 328 -1.05 12.36 -8.72
N GLY A 329 -2.00 11.85 -7.94
CA GLY A 329 -3.09 11.03 -8.46
C GLY A 329 -3.91 11.76 -9.53
N ARG A 330 -4.24 13.02 -9.29
CA ARG A 330 -4.93 13.88 -10.25
C ARG A 330 -4.11 14.08 -11.52
N GLN A 331 -2.81 14.38 -11.39
CA GLN A 331 -1.92 14.56 -12.55
C GLN A 331 -1.84 13.28 -13.40
N ILE A 332 -1.62 12.12 -12.78
CA ILE A 332 -1.53 10.84 -13.50
C ILE A 332 -2.85 10.49 -14.19
N ALA A 333 -3.98 10.76 -13.54
CA ALA A 333 -5.30 10.57 -14.13
C ALA A 333 -5.48 11.46 -15.34
N SER A 334 -5.19 12.77 -15.22
CA SER A 334 -5.27 13.72 -16.33
C SER A 334 -4.42 13.25 -17.52
N ASP A 335 -3.14 12.95 -17.31
CA ASP A 335 -2.23 12.48 -18.36
C ASP A 335 -2.69 11.16 -19.03
N THR A 336 -3.40 10.32 -18.28
CA THR A 336 -3.87 9.01 -18.79
C THR A 336 -5.15 9.19 -19.59
N LEU A 337 -6.07 10.01 -19.11
CA LEU A 337 -7.33 10.31 -19.76
C LEU A 337 -7.12 11.11 -21.05
N ASP A 338 -6.19 12.09 -21.06
CA ASP A 338 -5.85 12.85 -22.27
C ASP A 338 -5.42 11.90 -23.40
N ARG A 339 -4.54 10.95 -23.10
CA ARG A 339 -4.11 9.95 -24.11
C ARG A 339 -5.24 9.05 -24.58
N TYR A 340 -6.08 8.60 -23.63
CA TYR A 340 -7.24 7.77 -23.99
C TYR A 340 -8.22 8.52 -24.88
N GLU A 341 -8.47 9.79 -24.60
CA GLU A 341 -9.38 10.65 -25.38
C GLU A 341 -8.80 10.96 -26.76
N GLU A 342 -7.48 11.21 -26.86
CA GLU A 342 -6.76 11.39 -28.14
C GLU A 342 -6.81 10.13 -29.02
N ASP A 343 -6.60 8.94 -28.42
CA ASP A 343 -6.60 7.66 -29.14
C ASP A 343 -8.02 7.25 -29.62
N ASN A 344 -9.08 7.82 -29.05
CA ASN A 344 -10.48 7.48 -29.37
C ASN A 344 -11.28 8.64 -29.99
N ALA A 345 -10.63 9.76 -30.34
CA ALA A 345 -11.23 10.89 -31.05
C ALA A 345 -11.17 10.69 -32.57
#